data_ed5a39965460e6c75057d51f89c7eb07
#
_entry.id   ed5a39965460e6c75057d51f89c7eb07
#
_cell.length_a   1.000
_cell.length_b   1.000
_cell.length_c   1.000
_cell.angle_alpha   90.00
_cell.angle_beta   90.00
_cell.angle_gamma   90.00
#
_symmetry.space_group_name_H-M   'P 1'
#
loop_
_entity.id
_entity.type
_entity.pdbx_description
1 polymer ?
#
loop_
_entity_poly.entity_id
_entity_poly.type
_entity_poly.pdbx_seq_one_letter_code
_entity_poly.pdbx_strand_id
1 'polypeptide(L)'
;MALSEDQLNEIIRGFCGELKQEIPIKEIFLFGSYAHANPKEYSDIDLAVISDWFEGKPKIENMQYLSRIAAAYNSFIEALPFTEEEYINLDKRSFLASIIKRGRKLKIGI
;
A
#
# COMPACT_ATOMS: atom_id res chain seq x y z
N MET A 1 -5.62 -20.83 4.17
CA MET A 1 -4.88 -20.42 5.35
C MET A 1 -4.31 -19.03 5.19
N ALA A 2 -4.44 -18.21 6.24
CA ALA A 2 -3.83 -16.88 6.20
C ALA A 2 -2.30 -17.00 6.15
N LEU A 3 -1.66 -15.97 5.61
CA LEU A 3 -0.20 -15.92 5.56
C LEU A 3 0.38 -15.78 6.96
N SER A 4 1.51 -16.43 7.20
CA SER A 4 2.27 -16.20 8.43
C SER A 4 2.90 -14.81 8.38
N GLU A 5 3.36 -14.34 9.54
CA GLU A 5 4.04 -13.03 9.61
C GLU A 5 5.26 -13.00 8.69
N ASP A 6 6.04 -14.08 8.64
CA ASP A 6 7.23 -14.14 7.79
C ASP A 6 6.87 -14.13 6.30
N GLN A 7 5.83 -14.87 5.92
CA GLN A 7 5.36 -14.89 4.53
C GLN A 7 4.86 -13.52 4.12
N LEU A 8 4.10 -12.86 4.99
CA LEU A 8 3.57 -11.52 4.74
C LEU A 8 4.72 -10.53 4.53
N ASN A 9 5.70 -10.54 5.44
CA ASN A 9 6.84 -9.63 5.36
C ASN A 9 7.66 -9.84 4.11
N GLU A 10 7.85 -11.08 3.68
CA GLU A 10 8.58 -11.40 2.47
C GLU A 10 7.86 -10.85 1.23
N ILE A 11 6.56 -11.06 1.15
CA ILE A 11 5.75 -10.56 0.02
C ILE A 11 5.80 -9.04 -0.03
N ILE A 12 5.59 -8.39 1.10
CA ILE A 12 5.59 -6.92 1.18
C ILE A 12 6.95 -6.36 0.80
N ARG A 13 8.02 -6.94 1.32
CA ARG A 13 9.37 -6.47 1.03
C ARG A 13 9.69 -6.56 -0.46
N GLY A 14 9.33 -7.69 -1.06
CA GLY A 14 9.56 -7.90 -2.50
C GLY A 14 8.77 -6.92 -3.36
N PHE A 15 7.49 -6.73 -3.05
CA PHE A 15 6.65 -5.81 -3.78
C PHE A 15 7.15 -4.36 -3.64
N CYS A 16 7.47 -3.94 -2.42
CA CYS A 16 7.97 -2.58 -2.20
C CYS A 16 9.29 -2.34 -2.92
N GLY A 17 10.17 -3.34 -2.92
CA GLY A 17 11.44 -3.25 -3.66
C GLY A 17 11.22 -3.08 -5.14
N GLU A 18 10.31 -3.85 -5.72
CA GLU A 18 9.94 -3.74 -7.12
C GLU A 18 9.33 -2.37 -7.44
N LEU A 19 8.40 -1.93 -6.62
CA LEU A 19 7.71 -0.67 -6.83
C LEU A 19 8.66 0.52 -6.77
N LYS A 20 9.63 0.49 -5.87
CA LYS A 20 10.62 1.57 -5.73
C LYS A 20 11.49 1.73 -6.96
N GLN A 21 11.64 0.69 -7.76
CA GLN A 21 12.37 0.77 -9.02
C GLN A 21 11.55 1.45 -10.11
N GLU A 22 10.22 1.47 -9.95
CA GLU A 22 9.32 2.02 -10.96
C GLU A 22 8.98 3.48 -10.71
N ILE A 23 8.70 3.83 -9.45
CA ILE A 23 8.31 5.20 -9.09
C ILE A 23 8.94 5.58 -7.74
N PRO A 24 9.10 6.89 -7.47
CA PRO A 24 9.53 7.33 -6.15
C PRO A 24 8.44 7.02 -5.12
N ILE A 25 8.83 6.61 -3.92
CA ILE A 25 7.90 6.27 -2.86
C ILE A 25 8.18 7.13 -1.64
N LYS A 26 7.15 7.82 -1.15
CA LYS A 26 7.25 8.61 0.08
C LYS A 26 7.04 7.72 1.30
N GLU A 27 5.93 7.01 1.35
CA GLU A 27 5.58 6.11 2.43
C GLU A 27 4.69 4.99 1.92
N ILE A 28 4.68 3.85 2.63
CA ILE A 28 3.73 2.79 2.40
C ILE A 28 3.16 2.38 3.74
N PHE A 29 1.83 2.23 3.81
CA PHE A 29 1.13 1.78 5.01
C PHE A 29 0.43 0.45 4.72
N LEU A 30 0.55 -0.49 5.65
CA LEU A 30 -0.26 -1.71 5.65
C LEU A 30 -1.53 -1.43 6.42
N PHE A 31 -2.68 -1.73 5.84
CA PHE A 31 -3.96 -1.54 6.52
C PHE A 31 -4.84 -2.77 6.30
N GLY A 32 -6.07 -2.72 6.82
CA GLY A 32 -6.98 -3.84 6.69
C GLY A 32 -6.65 -4.99 7.63
N SER A 33 -7.06 -6.21 7.24
CA SER A 33 -6.99 -7.38 8.12
C SER A 33 -5.59 -7.70 8.63
N TYR A 34 -4.60 -7.63 7.76
CA TYR A 34 -3.24 -7.97 8.18
C TYR A 34 -2.62 -6.94 9.12
N ALA A 35 -3.06 -5.69 9.05
CA ALA A 35 -2.56 -4.66 9.97
C ALA A 35 -3.05 -4.87 11.40
N HIS A 36 -4.20 -5.51 11.56
CA HIS A 36 -4.82 -5.73 12.87
C HIS A 36 -4.59 -7.15 13.40
N ALA A 37 -3.70 -7.91 12.78
CA ALA A 37 -3.40 -9.29 13.16
C ALA A 37 -4.66 -10.17 13.20
N ASN A 38 -5.60 -9.88 12.31
CA ASN A 38 -6.87 -10.62 12.24
C ASN A 38 -7.17 -11.06 10.79
N PRO A 39 -6.18 -11.64 10.09
CA PRO A 39 -6.39 -12.07 8.71
C PRO A 39 -7.22 -13.36 8.66
N LYS A 40 -8.00 -13.46 7.60
CA LYS A 40 -8.75 -14.67 7.27
C LYS A 40 -8.09 -15.34 6.08
N GLU A 41 -8.55 -16.55 5.76
CA GLU A 41 -7.93 -17.39 4.74
C GLU A 41 -7.68 -16.69 3.39
N TYR A 42 -8.61 -15.84 2.98
CA TYR A 42 -8.53 -15.14 1.69
C TYR A 42 -8.42 -13.63 1.85
N SER A 43 -7.84 -13.18 2.97
CA SER A 43 -7.66 -11.75 3.18
C SER A 43 -6.65 -11.16 2.20
N ASP A 44 -7.00 -9.98 1.65
CA ASP A 44 -6.07 -9.24 0.81
C ASP A 44 -5.00 -8.57 1.66
N ILE A 45 -3.86 -8.31 1.03
CA ILE A 45 -2.80 -7.51 1.63
C ILE A 45 -3.05 -6.08 1.16
N ASP A 46 -3.62 -5.25 2.03
CA ASP A 46 -4.01 -3.89 1.67
C ASP A 46 -2.87 -2.91 1.95
N LEU A 47 -2.40 -2.25 0.91
CA LEU A 47 -1.30 -1.30 1.00
C LEU A 47 -1.71 0.07 0.48
N ALA A 48 -1.39 1.12 1.23
CA ALA A 48 -1.55 2.49 0.78
C ALA A 48 -0.18 3.00 0.35
N VAL A 49 -0.06 3.38 -0.91
CA VAL A 49 1.20 3.84 -1.50
C VAL A 49 1.14 5.34 -1.69
N ILE A 50 2.05 6.06 -1.02
CA ILE A 50 2.09 7.51 -1.09
C ILE A 50 3.26 7.95 -1.95
N SER A 51 2.98 8.70 -3.01
CA SER A 51 3.99 9.15 -3.95
C SER A 51 3.56 10.43 -4.66
N ASP A 52 4.51 11.33 -4.90
CA ASP A 52 4.27 12.52 -5.70
C ASP A 52 4.11 12.17 -7.18
N TRP A 53 4.52 10.97 -7.59
CA TRP A 53 4.35 10.51 -8.96
C TRP A 53 2.89 10.46 -9.38
N PHE A 54 1.98 10.29 -8.41
CA PHE A 54 0.54 10.22 -8.67
C PHE A 54 -0.11 11.57 -8.88
N GLU A 55 0.59 12.67 -8.62
CA GLU A 55 0.01 14.01 -8.76
C GLU A 55 -0.19 14.38 -10.23
N GLY A 56 -1.26 15.11 -10.49
CA GLY A 56 -1.57 15.58 -11.84
C GLY A 56 -2.20 14.54 -12.74
N LYS A 57 -2.52 13.36 -12.23
CA LYS A 57 -3.18 12.29 -12.98
C LYS A 57 -4.51 11.92 -12.35
N PRO A 58 -5.50 11.46 -13.15
CA PRO A 58 -6.73 10.96 -12.56
C PRO A 58 -6.47 9.79 -11.61
N LYS A 59 -7.19 9.76 -10.51
CA LYS A 59 -7.00 8.70 -9.51
C LYS A 59 -7.20 7.30 -10.09
N ILE A 60 -8.18 7.15 -10.95
CA ILE A 60 -8.46 5.84 -11.57
C ILE A 60 -7.26 5.33 -12.38
N GLU A 61 -6.56 6.23 -13.03
CA GLU A 61 -5.37 5.89 -13.82
C GLU A 61 -4.25 5.37 -12.92
N ASN A 62 -4.04 6.05 -11.80
CA ASN A 62 -3.05 5.63 -10.80
C ASN A 62 -3.43 4.28 -10.17
N MET A 63 -4.71 4.07 -9.91
CA MET A 63 -5.20 2.80 -9.39
C MET A 63 -4.95 1.64 -10.36
N GLN A 64 -5.21 1.88 -11.63
CA GLN A 64 -4.98 0.87 -12.66
C GLN A 64 -3.50 0.53 -12.78
N TYR A 65 -2.65 1.54 -12.71
CA TYR A 65 -1.20 1.36 -12.77
C TYR A 65 -0.70 0.48 -11.62
N LEU A 66 -1.08 0.82 -10.39
CA LEU A 66 -0.68 0.04 -9.22
C LEU A 66 -1.27 -1.37 -9.25
N SER A 67 -2.50 -1.49 -9.70
CA SER A 67 -3.17 -2.78 -9.78
C SER A 67 -2.42 -3.74 -10.71
N ARG A 68 -1.92 -3.23 -11.84
CA ARG A 68 -1.15 -4.06 -12.76
C ARG A 68 0.16 -4.55 -12.15
N ILE A 69 0.88 -3.65 -11.47
CA ILE A 69 2.14 -4.02 -10.82
C ILE A 69 1.88 -5.03 -9.71
N ALA A 70 0.87 -4.76 -8.89
CA ALA A 70 0.53 -5.64 -7.76
C ALA A 70 0.13 -7.03 -8.24
N ALA A 71 -0.74 -7.11 -9.24
CA ALA A 71 -1.22 -8.39 -9.75
C ALA A 71 -0.10 -9.22 -10.38
N ALA A 72 0.83 -8.55 -11.05
CA ALA A 72 1.97 -9.24 -11.65
C ALA A 72 2.91 -9.81 -10.59
N TYR A 73 2.99 -9.17 -9.43
CA TYR A 73 3.84 -9.64 -8.34
C TYR A 73 3.15 -10.70 -7.48
N ASN A 74 1.96 -10.39 -6.99
CA ASN A 74 1.22 -11.30 -6.11
C ASN A 74 -0.25 -10.90 -6.09
N SER A 75 -1.13 -11.81 -6.45
CA SER A 75 -2.57 -11.53 -6.59
C SER A 75 -3.27 -11.15 -5.28
N PHE A 76 -2.65 -11.39 -4.13
CA PHE A 76 -3.24 -10.99 -2.85
C PHE A 76 -3.01 -9.52 -2.50
N ILE A 77 -2.13 -8.84 -3.23
CA ILE A 77 -1.83 -7.43 -2.94
C ILE A 77 -2.89 -6.54 -3.57
N GLU A 78 -3.47 -5.66 -2.76
CA GLU A 78 -4.34 -4.59 -3.22
C GLU A 78 -3.70 -3.27 -2.83
N ALA A 79 -3.17 -2.55 -3.81
CA ALA A 79 -2.43 -1.31 -3.57
C ALA A 79 -3.26 -0.12 -4.02
N LEU A 80 -3.42 0.86 -3.12
CA LEU A 80 -4.15 2.10 -3.39
C LEU A 80 -3.20 3.29 -3.45
N PRO A 81 -3.35 4.17 -4.46
CA PRO A 81 -2.48 5.34 -4.60
C PRO A 81 -2.99 6.54 -3.82
N PHE A 82 -2.07 7.27 -3.22
CA PHE A 82 -2.34 8.56 -2.61
C PHE A 82 -1.21 9.50 -2.97
N THR A 83 -1.53 10.78 -3.19
CA THR A 83 -0.51 11.77 -3.51
C THR A 83 0.23 12.21 -2.25
N GLU A 84 1.42 12.73 -2.43
CA GLU A 84 2.17 13.29 -1.32
C GLU A 84 1.43 14.49 -0.71
N GLU A 85 0.72 15.27 -1.54
CA GLU A 85 -0.09 16.38 -1.05
C GLU A 85 -1.20 15.90 -0.13
N GLU A 86 -1.90 14.83 -0.50
CA GLU A 86 -2.94 14.26 0.38
C GLU A 86 -2.38 13.85 1.73
N TYR A 87 -1.15 13.38 1.75
CA TYR A 87 -0.49 12.94 2.95
C TYR A 87 -0.03 14.11 3.82
N ILE A 88 0.59 15.12 3.20
CA ILE A 88 1.12 16.29 3.92
C ILE A 88 -0.03 17.18 4.43
N ASN A 89 -1.04 17.41 3.62
CA ASN A 89 -2.19 18.24 3.96
C ASN A 89 -3.39 17.37 4.32
N LEU A 90 -3.18 16.44 5.23
CA LEU A 90 -4.14 15.39 5.54
C LEU A 90 -5.45 15.94 6.10
N ASP A 91 -6.57 15.56 5.46
CA ASP A 91 -7.90 15.80 5.99
C ASP A 91 -8.20 14.71 7.02
N LYS A 92 -8.45 15.12 8.26
CA LYS A 92 -8.68 14.18 9.36
C LYS A 92 -9.88 13.26 9.15
N ARG A 93 -10.79 13.61 8.25
CA ARG A 93 -11.98 12.81 7.95
C ARG A 93 -11.79 11.91 6.73
N SER A 94 -10.63 11.96 6.10
CA SER A 94 -10.38 11.20 4.89
C SER A 94 -10.13 9.72 5.19
N PHE A 95 -10.28 8.91 4.14
CA PHE A 95 -9.93 7.49 4.21
C PHE A 95 -8.44 7.31 4.53
N LEU A 96 -7.58 8.15 3.94
CA LEU A 96 -6.15 8.07 4.22
C LEU A 96 -5.85 8.34 5.70
N ALA A 97 -6.55 9.28 6.32
CA ALA A 97 -6.38 9.55 7.75
C ALA A 97 -6.70 8.30 8.59
N SER A 98 -7.75 7.59 8.20
CA SER A 98 -8.13 6.34 8.85
C SER A 98 -7.04 5.28 8.72
N ILE A 99 -6.47 5.16 7.52
CA ILE A 99 -5.37 4.21 7.26
C ILE A 99 -4.17 4.54 8.14
N ILE A 100 -3.79 5.80 8.19
CA ILE A 100 -2.62 6.23 8.98
C ILE A 100 -2.84 5.97 10.47
N LYS A 101 -4.05 6.23 10.95
CA LYS A 101 -4.37 6.07 12.35
C LYS A 101 -4.40 4.60 12.78
N ARG A 102 -4.95 3.73 11.95
CA ARG A 102 -5.19 2.33 12.30
C ARG A 102 -4.21 1.35 11.69
N GLY A 103 -3.54 1.73 10.63
CA GLY A 103 -2.61 0.87 9.94
C GLY A 103 -1.21 0.93 10.51
N ARG A 104 -0.29 0.26 9.81
CA ARG A 104 1.12 0.23 10.18
C ARG A 104 1.95 0.86 9.07
N LYS A 105 2.76 1.82 9.45
CA LYS A 105 3.74 2.42 8.55
C LYS A 105 4.85 1.42 8.33
N LEU A 106 5.13 1.11 7.08
CA LEU A 106 6.17 0.15 6.75
C LEU A 106 7.52 0.81 6.62
N LYS A 107 8.56 0.09 7.04
CA LYS A 107 9.93 0.51 6.78
C LYS A 107 10.26 0.04 5.38
N ILE A 108 10.16 0.94 4.43
CA ILE A 108 10.43 0.66 3.03
C ILE A 108 11.91 0.80 2.72
N GLY A 109 12.72 0.34 3.57
CA GLY A 109 14.16 0.29 3.52
C GLY A 109 14.87 0.95 2.34
N ILE A 110 16.05 1.24 2.53
CA ILE A 110 16.84 1.95 1.55
C ILE A 110 17.82 1.00 0.90
#